data_1076c1910b293faedad254ec02d5f0fe
#
_entry.id   1076c1910b293faedad254ec02d5f0fe
#
_cell.length_a   1.000
_cell.length_b   1.000
_cell.length_c   1.000
_cell.angle_alpha   90.00
_cell.angle_beta   90.00
_cell.angle_gamma   90.00
#
_symmetry.space_group_name_H-M   'P 1'
#
loop_
_entity.id
_entity.type
_entity.pdbx_description
1 polymer ?
#
loop_
_entity_poly.entity_id
_entity_poly.type
_entity_poly.pdbx_seq_one_letter_code
_entity_poly.pdbx_strand_id
1 'polypeptide(L)'
;MDYVLGIDTRITLLITGFIFLSALLLGVWKYHGIRVDGAAHIYVDIAHRAALMYSFAGILLAVFTELSAWPTIVNLTADLVVLAFFIGAIASYVLHGLRRDTTNQFDGQIPAGLRLSMYGLIAGEIGGFGVLFSGFVAGQF
;
A
#
# COMPACT_ATOMS: atom_id res chain seq x y z
N MET A 1 3.61 -16.46 -29.79
CA MET A 1 2.99 -16.95 -28.54
C MET A 1 2.76 -15.73 -27.67
N ASP A 2 1.51 -15.34 -27.51
CA ASP A 2 1.20 -14.15 -26.69
C ASP A 2 1.32 -14.56 -25.21
N TYR A 3 2.36 -14.06 -24.55
CA TYR A 3 2.51 -14.24 -23.10
C TYR A 3 1.43 -13.45 -22.38
N VAL A 4 0.59 -14.13 -21.64
CA VAL A 4 -0.47 -13.52 -20.84
C VAL A 4 -0.10 -13.66 -19.35
N LEU A 5 -0.01 -12.53 -18.66
CA LEU A 5 0.24 -12.50 -17.21
C LEU A 5 -0.78 -13.33 -16.43
N GLY A 6 -0.37 -13.96 -15.35
CA GLY A 6 -1.24 -14.63 -14.40
C GLY A 6 -2.38 -13.74 -13.92
N ILE A 7 -3.52 -14.33 -13.57
CA ILE A 7 -4.68 -13.55 -13.11
C ILE A 7 -4.40 -12.86 -11.77
N ASP A 8 -3.61 -13.47 -10.90
CA ASP A 8 -3.09 -12.90 -9.66
C ASP A 8 -2.25 -11.64 -9.93
N THR A 9 -1.27 -11.73 -10.81
CA THR A 9 -0.44 -10.59 -11.25
C THR A 9 -1.29 -9.47 -11.84
N ARG A 10 -2.27 -9.80 -12.68
CA ARG A 10 -3.16 -8.80 -13.30
C ARG A 10 -4.02 -8.07 -12.27
N ILE A 11 -4.55 -8.76 -11.26
CA ILE A 11 -5.33 -8.18 -10.18
C ILE A 11 -4.43 -7.27 -9.33
N THR A 12 -3.24 -7.74 -8.98
CA THR A 12 -2.24 -6.96 -8.23
C THR A 12 -1.87 -5.67 -8.95
N LEU A 13 -1.60 -5.74 -10.25
CA LEU A 13 -1.32 -4.56 -11.08
C LEU A 13 -2.50 -3.61 -11.19
N LEU A 14 -3.73 -4.12 -11.29
CA LEU A 14 -4.93 -3.29 -11.34
C LEU A 14 -5.09 -2.48 -10.06
N ILE A 15 -5.00 -3.13 -8.88
CA ILE A 15 -5.10 -2.46 -7.59
C ILE A 15 -3.95 -1.45 -7.42
N THR A 16 -2.74 -1.84 -7.79
CA THR A 16 -1.54 -0.97 -7.76
C THR A 16 -1.74 0.27 -8.63
N GLY A 17 -2.34 0.12 -9.82
CA GLY A 17 -2.68 1.24 -10.69
C GLY A 17 -3.66 2.22 -10.04
N PHE A 18 -4.66 1.74 -9.30
CA PHE A 18 -5.56 2.60 -8.53
C PHE A 18 -4.85 3.30 -7.37
N ILE A 19 -3.91 2.65 -6.69
CA ILE A 19 -3.08 3.28 -5.66
C ILE A 19 -2.24 4.41 -6.29
N PHE A 20 -1.63 4.18 -7.45
CA PHE A 20 -0.85 5.20 -8.14
C PHE A 20 -1.72 6.38 -8.59
N LEU A 21 -2.90 6.11 -9.17
CA LEU A 21 -3.84 7.17 -9.54
C LEU A 21 -4.25 8.01 -8.31
N SER A 22 -4.54 7.35 -7.19
CA SER A 22 -4.85 8.06 -5.94
C SER A 22 -3.67 8.91 -5.45
N ALA A 23 -2.43 8.43 -5.60
CA ALA A 23 -1.24 9.20 -5.28
C ALA A 23 -1.14 10.49 -6.09
N LEU A 24 -1.44 10.45 -7.38
CA LEU A 24 -1.46 11.65 -8.23
C LEU A 24 -2.53 12.64 -7.79
N LEU A 25 -3.73 12.16 -7.45
CA LEU A 25 -4.82 13.01 -6.93
C LEU A 25 -4.46 13.63 -5.57
N LEU A 26 -3.83 12.86 -4.69
CA LEU A 26 -3.31 13.36 -3.41
C LEU A 26 -2.23 14.43 -3.61
N GLY A 27 -1.43 14.32 -4.67
CA GLY A 27 -0.48 15.34 -5.07
C GLY A 27 -1.14 16.66 -5.45
N VAL A 28 -2.29 16.62 -6.15
CA VAL A 28 -3.10 17.81 -6.47
C VAL A 28 -3.64 18.44 -5.17
N TRP A 29 -4.16 17.62 -4.26
CA TRP A 29 -4.65 18.13 -2.97
C TRP A 29 -3.53 18.77 -2.14
N LYS A 30 -2.36 18.12 -2.08
CA LYS A 30 -1.17 18.70 -1.45
C LYS A 30 -0.79 20.04 -2.05
N TYR A 31 -0.73 20.14 -3.39
CA TYR A 31 -0.43 21.39 -4.08
C TYR A 31 -1.44 22.49 -3.76
N HIS A 32 -2.74 22.16 -3.75
CA HIS A 32 -3.79 23.11 -3.38
C HIS A 32 -3.58 23.66 -1.96
N GLY A 33 -3.29 22.80 -0.99
CA GLY A 33 -2.99 23.22 0.39
C GLY A 33 -1.80 24.18 0.48
N ILE A 34 -0.73 23.90 -0.27
CA ILE A 34 0.45 24.79 -0.33
C ILE A 34 0.07 26.15 -0.92
N ARG A 35 -0.78 26.19 -1.95
CA ARG A 35 -1.19 27.44 -2.60
C ARG A 35 -2.11 28.30 -1.75
N VAL A 36 -2.99 27.70 -0.96
CA VAL A 36 -4.00 28.40 -0.18
C VAL A 36 -3.49 28.73 1.23
N ASP A 37 -2.90 27.75 1.91
CA ASP A 37 -2.52 27.84 3.33
C ASP A 37 -1.00 28.08 3.53
N GLY A 38 -0.21 28.13 2.46
CA GLY A 38 1.26 28.23 2.50
C GLY A 38 1.96 26.91 2.75
N ALA A 39 1.25 25.89 3.28
CA ALA A 39 1.74 24.52 3.49
C ALA A 39 0.57 23.53 3.46
N ALA A 40 0.80 22.33 2.93
CA ALA A 40 -0.17 21.26 3.07
C ALA A 40 -0.18 20.73 4.52
N HIS A 41 -1.34 20.24 4.97
CA HIS A 41 -1.40 19.52 6.24
C HIS A 41 -0.46 18.30 6.20
N ILE A 42 0.22 18.02 7.32
CA ILE A 42 1.25 16.97 7.37
C ILE A 42 0.72 15.59 6.89
N TYR A 43 -0.52 15.23 7.24
CA TYR A 43 -1.10 13.96 6.81
C TYR A 43 -1.49 13.92 5.33
N VAL A 44 -1.75 15.06 4.69
CA VAL A 44 -1.92 15.14 3.23
C VAL A 44 -0.59 14.86 2.53
N ASP A 45 0.50 15.43 3.06
CA ASP A 45 1.86 15.16 2.55
C ASP A 45 2.26 13.69 2.75
N ILE A 46 1.99 13.13 3.94
CA ILE A 46 2.26 11.71 4.23
C ILE A 46 1.44 10.80 3.32
N ALA A 47 0.13 11.06 3.15
CA ALA A 47 -0.75 10.27 2.29
C ALA A 47 -0.24 10.24 0.84
N HIS A 48 0.13 11.40 0.30
CA HIS A 48 0.68 11.50 -1.07
C HIS A 48 1.97 10.66 -1.23
N ARG A 49 2.93 10.83 -0.32
CA ARG A 49 4.21 10.09 -0.38
C ARG A 49 4.01 8.60 -0.15
N ALA A 50 3.17 8.21 0.82
CA ALA A 50 2.87 6.81 1.09
C ALA A 50 2.23 6.14 -0.13
N ALA A 51 1.24 6.79 -0.75
CA ALA A 51 0.58 6.24 -1.94
C ALA A 51 1.55 6.07 -3.12
N LEU A 52 2.48 7.02 -3.34
CA LEU A 52 3.55 6.86 -4.33
C LEU A 52 4.44 5.66 -4.01
N MET A 53 4.94 5.54 -2.78
CA MET A 53 5.81 4.44 -2.38
C MET A 53 5.12 3.09 -2.45
N TYR A 54 3.87 3.00 -1.99
CA TYR A 54 3.08 1.76 -2.02
C TYR A 54 2.71 1.34 -3.45
N SER A 55 2.52 2.28 -4.38
CA SER A 55 2.32 1.92 -5.77
C SER A 55 3.57 1.29 -6.40
N PHE A 56 4.77 1.78 -6.08
CA PHE A 56 6.01 1.13 -6.51
C PHE A 56 6.21 -0.23 -5.82
N ALA A 57 5.88 -0.33 -4.53
CA ALA A 57 5.90 -1.62 -3.83
C ALA A 57 4.92 -2.62 -4.46
N GLY A 58 3.73 -2.18 -4.90
CA GLY A 58 2.78 -3.02 -5.60
C GLY A 58 3.29 -3.58 -6.93
N ILE A 59 4.09 -2.82 -7.67
CA ILE A 59 4.78 -3.33 -8.86
C ILE A 59 5.79 -4.43 -8.47
N LEU A 60 6.52 -4.21 -7.37
CA LEU A 60 7.45 -5.23 -6.85
C LEU A 60 6.70 -6.52 -6.49
N LEU A 61 5.56 -6.42 -5.79
CA LEU A 61 4.71 -7.58 -5.49
C LEU A 61 4.31 -8.31 -6.77
N ALA A 62 3.81 -7.60 -7.79
CA ALA A 62 3.39 -8.18 -9.06
C ALA A 62 4.51 -8.95 -9.77
N VAL A 63 5.76 -8.44 -9.71
CA VAL A 63 6.92 -9.14 -10.27
C VAL A 63 7.21 -10.43 -9.50
N PHE A 64 7.19 -10.40 -8.18
CA PHE A 64 7.40 -11.60 -7.38
C PHE A 64 6.28 -12.62 -7.57
N THR A 65 5.04 -12.17 -7.69
CA THR A 65 3.88 -13.02 -7.97
C THR A 65 4.02 -13.74 -9.30
N GLU A 66 4.37 -13.02 -10.36
CA GLU A 66 4.51 -13.59 -11.71
C GLU A 66 5.65 -14.63 -11.79
N LEU A 67 6.70 -14.44 -11.01
CA LEU A 67 7.87 -15.32 -10.98
C LEU A 67 7.79 -16.41 -9.89
N SER A 68 6.69 -16.48 -9.14
CA SER A 68 6.50 -17.39 -8.01
C SER A 68 6.15 -18.80 -8.47
N ALA A 69 6.70 -19.82 -7.79
CA ALA A 69 6.30 -21.21 -7.95
C ALA A 69 4.99 -21.57 -7.22
N TRP A 70 4.48 -20.67 -6.37
CA TRP A 70 3.26 -20.94 -5.62
C TRP A 70 2.01 -20.89 -6.48
N PRO A 71 0.95 -21.64 -6.12
CA PRO A 71 -0.33 -21.56 -6.82
C PRO A 71 -0.93 -20.16 -6.78
N THR A 72 -1.66 -19.79 -7.82
CA THR A 72 -2.36 -18.50 -7.97
C THR A 72 -3.11 -18.06 -6.71
N ILE A 73 -3.81 -18.99 -6.04
CA ILE A 73 -4.59 -18.64 -4.84
C ILE A 73 -3.69 -18.21 -3.67
N VAL A 74 -2.50 -18.80 -3.53
CA VAL A 74 -1.53 -18.43 -2.49
C VAL A 74 -0.96 -17.06 -2.78
N ASN A 75 -0.50 -16.83 -4.01
CA ASN A 75 0.04 -15.55 -4.45
C ASN A 75 -1.00 -14.44 -4.31
N LEU A 76 -2.20 -14.64 -4.86
CA LEU A 76 -3.27 -13.64 -4.80
C LEU A 76 -3.67 -13.32 -3.35
N THR A 77 -3.75 -14.31 -2.47
CA THR A 77 -4.06 -14.06 -1.06
C THR A 77 -2.97 -13.22 -0.39
N ALA A 78 -1.69 -13.54 -0.64
CA ALA A 78 -0.57 -12.78 -0.10
C ALA A 78 -0.58 -11.33 -0.61
N ASP A 79 -0.76 -11.13 -1.92
CA ASP A 79 -0.87 -9.81 -2.53
C ASP A 79 -2.01 -8.98 -1.92
N LEU A 80 -3.21 -9.58 -1.84
CA LEU A 80 -4.39 -8.88 -1.33
C LEU A 80 -4.24 -8.49 0.15
N VAL A 81 -3.58 -9.31 0.96
CA VAL A 81 -3.28 -8.96 2.35
C VAL A 81 -2.37 -7.75 2.42
N VAL A 82 -1.26 -7.75 1.70
CA VAL A 82 -0.31 -6.62 1.69
C VAL A 82 -0.98 -5.35 1.16
N LEU A 83 -1.66 -5.45 0.01
CA LEU A 83 -2.33 -4.30 -0.62
C LEU A 83 -3.46 -3.73 0.25
N ALA A 84 -4.19 -4.57 1.00
CA ALA A 84 -5.21 -4.10 1.93
C ALA A 84 -4.61 -3.24 3.05
N PHE A 85 -3.44 -3.60 3.57
CA PHE A 85 -2.74 -2.79 4.57
C PHE A 85 -2.20 -1.49 3.96
N PHE A 86 -1.67 -1.50 2.74
CA PHE A 86 -1.27 -0.28 2.03
C PHE A 86 -2.45 0.68 1.86
N ILE A 87 -3.58 0.18 1.40
CA ILE A 87 -4.80 0.99 1.23
C ILE A 87 -5.30 1.51 2.58
N GLY A 88 -5.31 0.66 3.61
CA GLY A 88 -5.72 1.03 4.96
C GLY A 88 -4.86 2.14 5.56
N ALA A 89 -3.54 2.07 5.38
CA ALA A 89 -2.61 3.12 5.82
C ALA A 89 -2.87 4.44 5.08
N ILE A 90 -3.00 4.41 3.75
CA ILE A 90 -3.32 5.62 2.96
C ILE A 90 -4.66 6.21 3.41
N ALA A 91 -5.69 5.39 3.59
CA ALA A 91 -7.01 5.83 4.02
C ALA A 91 -6.95 6.50 5.40
N SER A 92 -6.19 5.95 6.34
CA SER A 92 -5.97 6.56 7.66
C SER A 92 -5.33 7.94 7.54
N TYR A 93 -4.30 8.10 6.73
CA TYR A 93 -3.64 9.39 6.52
C TYR A 93 -4.56 10.38 5.83
N VAL A 94 -5.35 9.95 4.85
CA VAL A 94 -6.36 10.81 4.19
C VAL A 94 -7.40 11.29 5.20
N LEU A 95 -7.89 10.42 6.09
CA LEU A 95 -8.84 10.80 7.12
C LEU A 95 -8.28 11.85 8.08
N HIS A 96 -7.04 11.70 8.56
CA HIS A 96 -6.40 12.71 9.41
C HIS A 96 -6.13 14.01 8.65
N GLY A 97 -5.77 13.93 7.37
CA GLY A 97 -5.62 15.10 6.51
C GLY A 97 -6.93 15.88 6.30
N LEU A 98 -8.05 15.17 6.16
CA LEU A 98 -9.39 15.78 6.03
C LEU A 98 -9.88 16.39 7.36
N ARG A 99 -9.72 15.66 8.45
CA ARG A 99 -10.18 16.11 9.78
C ARG A 99 -9.28 17.19 10.38
N ARG A 100 -8.01 17.21 10.00
CA ARG A 100 -6.98 18.09 10.59
C ARG A 100 -6.92 17.97 12.12
N ASP A 101 -7.19 16.77 12.64
CA ASP A 101 -7.39 16.48 14.07
C ASP A 101 -6.09 16.20 14.81
N THR A 102 -5.03 15.86 14.12
CA THR A 102 -3.71 15.60 14.70
C THR A 102 -2.59 15.81 13.70
N THR A 103 -1.41 16.07 14.20
CA THR A 103 -0.15 16.06 13.44
C THR A 103 0.69 14.80 13.70
N ASN A 104 0.28 13.99 14.69
CA ASN A 104 0.90 12.71 15.03
C ASN A 104 -0.13 11.77 15.68
N GLN A 105 -0.60 10.77 14.93
CA GLN A 105 -1.58 9.80 15.43
C GLN A 105 -1.06 8.89 16.56
N PHE A 106 0.25 8.90 16.80
CA PHE A 106 0.90 8.13 17.86
C PHE A 106 1.23 8.98 19.10
N ASP A 107 0.78 10.23 19.15
CA ASP A 107 1.00 11.11 20.30
C ASP A 107 0.06 10.76 21.45
N GLY A 108 0.58 10.79 22.69
CA GLY A 108 -0.17 10.48 23.89
C GLY A 108 -0.52 8.98 24.04
N GLN A 109 -1.75 8.71 24.51
CA GLN A 109 -2.23 7.32 24.68
C GLN A 109 -2.72 6.76 23.34
N ILE A 110 -2.01 5.75 22.82
CA ILE A 110 -2.37 5.09 21.58
C ILE A 110 -3.62 4.22 21.79
N PRO A 111 -4.73 4.48 21.07
CA PRO A 111 -5.93 3.66 21.18
C PRO A 111 -5.65 2.18 20.86
N ALA A 112 -6.35 1.27 21.55
CA ALA A 112 -6.14 -0.17 21.34
C ALA A 112 -6.36 -0.60 19.89
N GLY A 113 -7.33 0.01 19.19
CA GLY A 113 -7.59 -0.24 17.77
C GLY A 113 -6.42 0.12 16.87
N LEU A 114 -5.79 1.28 17.09
CA LEU A 114 -4.61 1.70 16.33
C LEU A 114 -3.42 0.77 16.60
N ARG A 115 -3.20 0.40 17.86
CA ARG A 115 -2.13 -0.54 18.22
C ARG A 115 -2.34 -1.91 17.58
N LEU A 116 -3.57 -2.44 17.59
CA LEU A 116 -3.89 -3.71 16.96
C LEU A 116 -3.71 -3.64 15.42
N SER A 117 -4.12 -2.55 14.80
CA SER A 117 -3.93 -2.35 13.35
C SER A 117 -2.46 -2.29 12.97
N MET A 118 -1.59 -1.72 13.81
CA MET A 118 -0.14 -1.71 13.58
C MET A 118 0.47 -3.11 13.65
N TYR A 119 0.08 -3.93 14.64
CA TYR A 119 0.54 -5.33 14.67
C TYR A 119 0.02 -6.14 13.48
N GLY A 120 -1.24 -5.91 13.08
CA GLY A 120 -1.82 -6.52 11.89
C GLY A 120 -1.05 -6.14 10.62
N LEU A 121 -0.73 -4.85 10.46
CA LEU A 121 0.07 -4.33 9.36
C LEU A 121 1.46 -4.99 9.31
N ILE A 122 2.18 -5.00 10.43
CA ILE A 122 3.51 -5.63 10.53
C ILE A 122 3.44 -7.10 10.12
N ALA A 123 2.51 -7.86 10.71
CA ALA A 123 2.35 -9.27 10.40
C ALA A 123 1.90 -9.52 8.96
N GLY A 124 0.95 -8.71 8.46
CA GLY A 124 0.40 -8.84 7.12
C GLY A 124 1.39 -8.47 6.02
N GLU A 125 2.08 -7.35 6.14
CA GLU A 125 3.05 -6.92 5.14
C GLU A 125 4.29 -7.81 5.11
N ILE A 126 4.88 -8.11 6.26
CA ILE A 126 6.07 -8.97 6.34
C ILE A 126 5.71 -10.41 5.96
N GLY A 127 4.60 -10.94 6.49
CA GLY A 127 4.15 -12.30 6.19
C GLY A 127 3.73 -12.47 4.73
N GLY A 128 2.93 -11.55 4.19
CA GLY A 128 2.49 -11.58 2.81
C GLY A 128 3.66 -11.50 1.82
N PHE A 129 4.55 -10.54 2.01
CA PHE A 129 5.74 -10.45 1.17
C PHE A 129 6.66 -11.67 1.36
N GLY A 130 6.80 -12.19 2.58
CA GLY A 130 7.58 -13.40 2.86
C GLY A 130 7.09 -14.63 2.07
N VAL A 131 5.76 -14.78 1.93
CA VAL A 131 5.16 -15.83 1.09
C VAL A 131 5.55 -15.64 -0.38
N LEU A 132 5.40 -14.44 -0.95
CA LEU A 132 5.75 -14.16 -2.35
C LEU A 132 7.25 -14.33 -2.59
N PHE A 133 8.08 -13.83 -1.68
CA PHE A 133 9.53 -13.96 -1.79
C PHE A 133 9.97 -15.43 -1.75
N SER A 134 9.39 -16.25 -0.86
CA SER A 134 9.68 -17.68 -0.80
C SER A 134 9.24 -18.40 -2.09
N GLY A 135 8.09 -17.99 -2.68
CA GLY A 135 7.62 -18.51 -3.96
C GLY A 135 8.55 -18.16 -5.12
N PHE A 136 9.05 -16.94 -5.14
CA PHE A 136 10.06 -16.50 -6.12
C PHE A 136 11.35 -17.33 -5.98
N VAL A 137 11.87 -17.50 -4.77
CA VAL A 137 13.07 -18.31 -4.56
C VAL A 137 12.85 -19.75 -5.04
N ALA A 138 11.73 -20.36 -4.68
CA ALA A 138 11.40 -21.71 -5.12
C ALA A 138 11.18 -21.84 -6.64
N GLY A 139 10.81 -20.76 -7.32
CA GLY A 139 10.56 -20.77 -8.76
C GLY A 139 11.78 -20.46 -9.62
N GLN A 140 12.79 -19.78 -9.05
CA GLN A 140 13.91 -19.26 -9.84
C GLN A 140 15.27 -19.89 -9.47
N PHE A 141 15.36 -20.58 -8.32
CA PHE A 141 16.55 -21.23 -7.82
C PHE A 141 16.31 -22.69 -7.40
#